data_25722c1ae9f0b43dcff183a48a632d13
#
_entry.id   25722c1ae9f0b43dcff183a48a632d13
#
_cell.length_a   1.000
_cell.length_b   1.000
_cell.length_c   1.000
_cell.angle_alpha   90.00
_cell.angle_beta   90.00
_cell.angle_gamma   90.00
#
_symmetry.space_group_name_H-M   'P 1'
#
loop_
_entity.id
_entity.type
_entity.pdbx_description
1 polymer ?
#
loop_
_entity_poly.entity_id
_entity_poly.type
_entity_poly.pdbx_seq_one_letter_code
_entity_poly.pdbx_strand_id
1 'polypeptide(L)'
;GEVLPSQSILLQTDNGKQIPNDSWTLAYWPDGSVKWKAVAGVVPSNTNSILLSLGKKTEKQKDVKPFLTENSDEIVINTIKSKLFIPKKGNTIIDSIVTGGVKSCGNVWLEANGKVLKPQKVSVEQSGNNRSTIKIDGEKFTLRLYAYKGSDEIKIVHTLLVDKDLNANGLKSLGLRTAVPMRTADYLRKIAFAKGEQYSVNSLLCSFSDSQIKTGNATP
;
A
#
# COMPACT_ATOMS: atom_id res chain seq x y z
N GLY A 1 12.05 -8.60 31.06
CA GLY A 1 11.26 -9.50 30.20
C GLY A 1 12.10 -10.61 29.59
N GLU A 2 11.46 -11.59 29.01
CA GLU A 2 12.14 -12.80 28.49
C GLU A 2 12.65 -12.67 27.06
N VAL A 3 12.11 -11.73 26.27
CA VAL A 3 12.46 -11.57 24.86
C VAL A 3 13.48 -10.47 24.67
N LEU A 4 14.60 -10.82 24.05
CA LEU A 4 15.68 -9.86 23.74
C LEU A 4 15.46 -9.17 22.39
N PRO A 5 15.94 -7.93 22.21
CA PRO A 5 15.85 -7.22 20.94
C PRO A 5 16.48 -7.97 19.75
N SER A 6 17.54 -8.74 20.01
CA SER A 6 18.25 -9.53 19.02
C SER A 6 17.52 -10.78 18.54
N GLN A 7 16.50 -11.24 19.27
CA GLN A 7 15.72 -12.41 18.88
C GLN A 7 14.73 -12.05 17.77
N SER A 8 14.60 -12.92 16.76
CA SER A 8 13.61 -12.81 15.70
C SER A 8 12.37 -13.62 16.04
N ILE A 9 11.26 -13.25 15.45
CA ILE A 9 10.06 -14.08 15.41
C ILE A 9 10.11 -14.93 14.14
N LEU A 10 9.94 -16.23 14.29
CA LEU A 10 9.77 -17.16 13.19
C LEU A 10 8.29 -17.49 13.07
N LEU A 11 7.79 -17.44 11.84
CA LEU A 11 6.42 -17.82 11.49
C LEU A 11 6.45 -19.14 10.73
N GLN A 12 5.58 -20.06 11.12
CA GLN A 12 5.37 -21.32 10.42
C GLN A 12 3.88 -21.58 10.24
N THR A 13 3.54 -22.24 9.15
CA THR A 13 2.19 -22.74 8.92
C THR A 13 1.95 -24.00 9.77
N ASP A 14 0.70 -24.43 9.85
CA ASP A 14 0.25 -25.66 10.50
C ASP A 14 0.99 -26.93 10.03
N ASN A 15 1.42 -26.96 8.78
CA ASN A 15 2.22 -28.06 8.20
C ASN A 15 3.75 -27.85 8.33
N GLY A 16 4.21 -26.91 9.15
CA GLY A 16 5.62 -26.66 9.43
C GLY A 16 6.39 -25.86 8.40
N LYS A 17 5.76 -25.38 7.33
CA LYS A 17 6.43 -24.54 6.35
C LYS A 17 6.71 -23.15 6.90
N GLN A 18 7.96 -22.68 6.78
CA GLN A 18 8.34 -21.34 7.20
C GLN A 18 7.69 -20.28 6.31
N ILE A 19 7.17 -19.23 6.96
CA ILE A 19 6.64 -18.03 6.31
C ILE A 19 7.71 -16.94 6.40
N PRO A 20 8.26 -16.48 5.25
CA PRO A 20 9.19 -15.36 5.23
C PRO A 20 8.55 -14.13 5.87
N ASN A 21 9.23 -13.54 6.84
CA ASN A 21 8.70 -12.40 7.59
C ASN A 21 9.79 -11.42 7.99
N ASP A 22 9.38 -10.20 8.30
CA ASP A 22 10.19 -9.22 9.02
C ASP A 22 9.62 -9.02 10.41
N SER A 23 10.47 -8.79 11.40
CA SER A 23 10.05 -8.45 12.75
C SER A 23 10.86 -7.26 13.28
N TRP A 24 10.20 -6.40 14.06
CA TRP A 24 10.82 -5.23 14.68
C TRP A 24 10.18 -4.91 16.01
N THR A 25 10.98 -4.32 16.92
CA THR A 25 10.51 -3.94 18.26
C THR A 25 9.71 -2.66 18.18
N LEU A 26 8.55 -2.63 18.84
CA LEU A 26 7.69 -1.45 18.96
C LEU A 26 7.86 -0.76 20.32
N ALA A 27 8.10 -1.54 21.39
CA ALA A 27 8.29 -0.99 22.73
C ALA A 27 9.18 -1.91 23.56
N TYR A 28 9.83 -1.32 24.56
CA TYR A 28 10.70 -1.99 25.52
C TYR A 28 10.15 -1.89 26.94
N TRP A 29 10.53 -2.84 27.77
CA TRP A 29 10.42 -2.74 29.21
C TRP A 29 11.57 -1.88 29.75
N PRO A 30 11.47 -1.38 31.03
CA PRO A 30 12.56 -0.61 31.63
C PRO A 30 13.91 -1.34 31.71
N ASP A 31 13.91 -2.67 31.75
CA ASP A 31 15.10 -3.52 31.73
C ASP A 31 15.73 -3.70 30.34
N GLY A 32 15.19 -3.03 29.30
CA GLY A 32 15.66 -3.13 27.92
C GLY A 32 15.16 -4.36 27.15
N SER A 33 14.42 -5.25 27.80
CA SER A 33 13.77 -6.37 27.11
C SER A 33 12.57 -5.91 26.28
N VAL A 34 12.15 -6.73 25.31
CA VAL A 34 11.06 -6.39 24.39
C VAL A 34 9.71 -6.50 25.09
N LYS A 35 8.94 -5.41 25.08
CA LYS A 35 7.54 -5.39 25.51
C LYS A 35 6.58 -5.73 24.37
N TRP A 36 6.79 -5.08 23.22
CA TRP A 36 5.96 -5.30 22.01
C TRP A 36 6.85 -5.51 20.81
N LYS A 37 6.58 -6.54 20.05
CA LYS A 37 7.26 -6.85 18.79
C LYS A 37 6.23 -7.04 17.69
N ALA A 38 6.41 -6.32 16.58
CA ALA A 38 5.62 -6.51 15.39
C ALA A 38 6.25 -7.56 14.50
N VAL A 39 5.40 -8.25 13.77
CA VAL A 39 5.82 -9.20 12.73
C VAL A 39 4.95 -9.01 11.49
N ALA A 40 5.54 -9.13 10.31
CA ALA A 40 4.84 -8.99 9.05
C ALA A 40 5.37 -9.97 8.00
N GLY A 41 4.46 -10.63 7.32
CA GLY A 41 4.73 -11.58 6.26
C GLY A 41 3.47 -11.87 5.47
N VAL A 42 3.61 -12.56 4.33
CA VAL A 42 2.50 -13.00 3.49
C VAL A 42 2.16 -14.45 3.85
N VAL A 43 0.95 -14.64 4.34
CA VAL A 43 0.46 -15.97 4.74
C VAL A 43 -0.20 -16.63 3.53
N PRO A 44 0.15 -17.90 3.19
CA PRO A 44 -0.54 -18.64 2.14
C PRO A 44 -2.04 -18.79 2.43
N SER A 45 -2.87 -18.70 1.40
CA SER A 45 -4.34 -18.71 1.52
C SER A 45 -4.94 -19.99 2.13
N ASN A 46 -4.20 -21.10 2.06
CA ASN A 46 -4.61 -22.41 2.60
C ASN A 46 -4.03 -22.71 4.00
N THR A 47 -3.63 -21.69 4.76
CA THR A 47 -3.10 -21.83 6.12
C THR A 47 -4.22 -21.67 7.13
N ASN A 48 -4.45 -22.68 7.97
CA ASN A 48 -5.49 -22.67 9.00
C ASN A 48 -4.97 -22.07 10.32
N SER A 49 -3.69 -22.27 10.63
CA SER A 49 -3.08 -21.69 11.82
C SER A 49 -1.62 -21.32 11.59
N ILE A 50 -1.13 -20.38 12.39
CA ILE A 50 0.24 -19.91 12.35
C ILE A 50 0.88 -20.14 13.72
N LEU A 51 2.02 -20.82 13.70
CA LEU A 51 2.87 -20.98 14.88
C LEU A 51 3.91 -19.85 14.90
N LEU A 52 3.99 -19.19 16.06
CA LEU A 52 5.05 -18.23 16.35
C LEU A 52 6.07 -18.88 17.28
N SER A 53 7.35 -18.73 16.96
CA SER A 53 8.45 -19.15 17.84
C SER A 53 9.54 -18.08 17.84
N LEU A 54 10.34 -18.08 18.91
CA LEU A 54 11.53 -17.25 18.98
C LEU A 54 12.69 -17.95 18.29
N GLY A 55 13.42 -17.22 17.47
CA GLY A 55 14.60 -17.72 16.75
C GLY A 55 15.78 -16.76 16.84
N LYS A 56 16.93 -17.23 16.41
CA LYS A 56 18.06 -16.34 16.15
C LYS A 56 17.75 -15.53 14.90
N LYS A 57 18.16 -14.24 14.88
CA LYS A 57 18.04 -13.37 13.71
C LYS A 57 18.72 -14.07 12.53
N THR A 58 17.95 -14.46 11.54
CA THR A 58 18.51 -14.99 10.29
C THR A 58 19.35 -13.88 9.66
N GLU A 59 20.60 -14.14 9.38
CA GLU A 59 21.46 -13.20 8.67
C GLU A 59 20.77 -12.77 7.37
N LYS A 60 20.96 -11.51 6.97
CA LYS A 60 20.47 -10.98 5.70
C LYS A 60 20.92 -11.96 4.61
N GLN A 61 20.00 -12.58 3.90
CA GLN A 61 20.31 -13.32 2.70
C GLN A 61 21.02 -12.38 1.73
N LYS A 62 22.32 -12.60 1.50
CA LYS A 62 23.21 -11.70 0.75
C LYS A 62 22.81 -11.49 -0.72
N ASP A 63 21.99 -12.36 -1.30
CA ASP A 63 21.71 -12.39 -2.74
C ASP A 63 20.25 -12.16 -3.14
N VAL A 64 19.41 -11.64 -2.24
CA VAL A 64 18.03 -11.34 -2.60
C VAL A 64 17.98 -9.93 -3.17
N LYS A 65 17.68 -9.81 -4.47
CA LYS A 65 17.38 -8.51 -5.09
C LYS A 65 16.33 -7.80 -4.23
N PRO A 66 16.61 -6.58 -3.79
CA PRO A 66 15.66 -5.82 -2.99
C PRO A 66 14.38 -5.61 -3.83
N PHE A 67 13.22 -5.88 -3.24
CA PHE A 67 11.97 -5.61 -3.93
C PHE A 67 11.62 -4.11 -3.91
N LEU A 68 12.32 -3.30 -3.11
CA LEU A 68 12.28 -1.85 -3.12
C LEU A 68 13.65 -1.31 -3.51
N THR A 69 13.68 -0.39 -4.45
CA THR A 69 14.87 0.41 -4.82
C THR A 69 14.53 1.89 -4.72
N GLU A 70 15.52 2.70 -4.37
CA GLU A 70 15.37 4.14 -4.15
C GLU A 70 16.52 4.88 -4.81
N ASN A 71 16.21 5.97 -5.50
CA ASN A 71 17.17 6.93 -6.03
C ASN A 71 16.79 8.37 -5.64
N SER A 72 17.43 9.38 -6.24
CA SER A 72 17.16 10.80 -5.99
C SER A 72 15.74 11.24 -6.36
N ASP A 73 15.12 10.60 -7.35
CA ASP A 73 13.91 11.08 -8.01
C ASP A 73 12.68 10.23 -7.73
N GLU A 74 12.89 8.94 -7.46
CA GLU A 74 11.80 8.00 -7.27
C GLU A 74 12.13 6.83 -6.34
N ILE A 75 11.09 6.16 -5.87
CA ILE A 75 11.13 4.86 -5.21
C ILE A 75 10.40 3.88 -6.12
N VAL A 76 11.02 2.73 -6.39
CA VAL A 76 10.42 1.66 -7.20
C VAL A 76 10.17 0.43 -6.34
N ILE A 77 8.93 -0.07 -6.36
CA ILE A 77 8.54 -1.33 -5.72
C ILE A 77 8.33 -2.38 -6.81
N ASN A 78 9.04 -3.51 -6.69
CA ASN A 78 8.86 -4.67 -7.55
C ASN A 78 8.01 -5.71 -6.81
N THR A 79 6.76 -5.89 -7.22
CA THR A 79 5.89 -6.96 -6.75
C THR A 79 6.11 -8.23 -7.58
N ILE A 80 5.25 -9.25 -7.45
CA ILE A 80 5.36 -10.49 -8.23
C ILE A 80 5.22 -10.20 -9.74
N LYS A 81 4.21 -9.38 -10.11
CA LYS A 81 3.82 -9.14 -11.50
C LYS A 81 4.00 -7.70 -11.94
N SER A 82 4.15 -6.77 -10.99
CA SER A 82 4.06 -5.34 -11.28
C SER A 82 5.25 -4.57 -10.71
N LYS A 83 5.51 -3.41 -11.32
CA LYS A 83 6.41 -2.38 -10.80
C LYS A 83 5.62 -1.12 -10.53
N LEU A 84 5.78 -0.56 -9.34
CA LEU A 84 5.20 0.72 -8.95
C LEU A 84 6.29 1.77 -8.92
N PHE A 85 6.05 2.90 -9.56
CA PHE A 85 6.95 4.05 -9.60
C PHE A 85 6.36 5.16 -8.74
N ILE A 86 7.04 5.52 -7.67
CA ILE A 86 6.61 6.51 -6.66
C ILE A 86 7.56 7.69 -6.75
N PRO A 87 7.13 8.83 -7.31
CA PRO A 87 8.00 9.98 -7.50
C PRO A 87 8.24 10.69 -6.16
N LYS A 88 9.44 11.23 -5.98
CA LYS A 88 9.79 12.05 -4.80
C LYS A 88 9.41 13.51 -4.94
N LYS A 89 9.04 13.93 -6.14
CA LYS A 89 8.63 15.30 -6.48
C LYS A 89 7.38 15.29 -7.33
N GLY A 90 6.64 16.39 -7.34
CA GLY A 90 5.43 16.56 -8.13
C GLY A 90 4.15 16.44 -7.31
N ASN A 91 3.04 16.16 -8.00
CA ASN A 91 1.70 16.16 -7.42
C ASN A 91 1.08 14.76 -7.31
N THR A 92 1.79 13.73 -7.78
CA THR A 92 1.32 12.36 -7.81
C THR A 92 1.89 11.57 -6.64
N ILE A 93 1.11 10.61 -6.16
CA ILE A 93 1.49 9.64 -5.12
C ILE A 93 2.17 8.45 -5.78
N ILE A 94 1.62 7.98 -6.90
CA ILE A 94 2.19 6.96 -7.77
C ILE A 94 2.16 7.53 -9.18
N ASP A 95 3.31 7.51 -9.86
CA ASP A 95 3.41 7.95 -11.25
C ASP A 95 2.81 6.91 -12.19
N SER A 96 3.18 5.67 -11.98
CA SER A 96 2.67 4.58 -12.81
C SER A 96 2.80 3.21 -12.14
N ILE A 97 1.97 2.29 -12.61
CA ILE A 97 2.07 0.87 -12.32
C ILE A 97 2.24 0.15 -13.67
N VAL A 98 3.28 -0.66 -13.78
CA VAL A 98 3.60 -1.45 -14.97
C VAL A 98 3.45 -2.92 -14.63
N THR A 99 2.57 -3.63 -15.33
CA THR A 99 2.31 -5.06 -15.17
C THR A 99 2.62 -5.79 -16.47
N GLY A 100 3.49 -6.80 -16.42
CA GLY A 100 3.89 -7.54 -17.62
C GLY A 100 4.52 -6.65 -18.71
N GLY A 101 5.23 -5.59 -18.34
CA GLY A 101 5.82 -4.64 -19.28
C GLY A 101 4.85 -3.58 -19.83
N VAL A 102 3.59 -3.62 -19.43
CA VAL A 102 2.54 -2.71 -19.91
C VAL A 102 2.10 -1.77 -18.78
N LYS A 103 1.99 -0.46 -19.05
CA LYS A 103 1.45 0.50 -18.09
C LYS A 103 -0.04 0.18 -17.84
N SER A 104 -0.34 -0.39 -16.67
CA SER A 104 -1.67 -0.82 -16.25
C SER A 104 -2.42 0.24 -15.47
N CYS A 105 -1.68 1.16 -14.84
CA CYS A 105 -2.23 2.31 -14.14
C CYS A 105 -1.33 3.51 -14.43
N GLY A 106 -1.93 4.66 -14.64
CA GLY A 106 -1.25 5.94 -14.76
C GLY A 106 -1.14 6.64 -13.42
N ASN A 107 -1.10 7.96 -13.47
CA ASN A 107 -0.94 8.79 -12.29
C ASN A 107 -2.03 8.51 -11.24
N VAL A 108 -1.59 8.39 -9.99
CA VAL A 108 -2.47 8.36 -8.80
C VAL A 108 -2.21 9.61 -8.00
N TRP A 109 -3.26 10.33 -7.64
CA TRP A 109 -3.17 11.52 -6.80
C TRP A 109 -4.26 11.55 -5.75
N LEU A 110 -4.01 12.29 -4.68
CA LEU A 110 -4.98 12.53 -3.61
C LEU A 110 -5.73 13.84 -3.88
N GLU A 111 -7.03 13.84 -3.69
CA GLU A 111 -7.88 15.00 -3.91
C GLU A 111 -8.81 15.21 -2.70
N ALA A 112 -8.95 16.48 -2.28
CA ALA A 112 -9.93 16.89 -1.30
C ALA A 112 -10.70 18.11 -1.82
N ASN A 113 -12.03 18.09 -1.76
CA ASN A 113 -12.90 19.16 -2.24
C ASN A 113 -12.58 19.62 -3.67
N GLY A 114 -12.28 18.69 -4.57
CA GLY A 114 -11.92 18.96 -5.96
C GLY A 114 -10.51 19.54 -6.17
N LYS A 115 -9.68 19.64 -5.12
CA LYS A 115 -8.31 20.15 -5.20
C LYS A 115 -7.30 19.03 -4.95
N VAL A 116 -6.27 18.96 -5.80
CA VAL A 116 -5.17 18.01 -5.63
C VAL A 116 -4.36 18.39 -4.39
N LEU A 117 -4.19 17.42 -3.49
CA LEU A 117 -3.32 17.54 -2.32
C LEU A 117 -1.89 17.13 -2.71
N LYS A 118 -0.96 18.05 -2.56
CA LYS A 118 0.43 17.87 -3.02
C LYS A 118 1.28 17.17 -1.95
N PRO A 119 2.01 16.10 -2.32
CA PRO A 119 3.10 15.59 -1.50
C PRO A 119 4.18 16.65 -1.27
N GLN A 120 4.67 16.72 -0.04
CA GLN A 120 5.81 17.60 0.32
C GLN A 120 7.08 16.79 0.57
N LYS A 121 6.92 15.56 1.10
CA LYS A 121 8.04 14.67 1.40
C LYS A 121 7.65 13.22 1.12
N VAL A 122 8.51 12.52 0.41
CA VAL A 122 8.39 11.08 0.17
C VAL A 122 9.62 10.39 0.70
N SER A 123 9.45 9.38 1.54
CA SER A 123 10.56 8.68 2.18
C SER A 123 10.24 7.20 2.43
N VAL A 124 11.29 6.39 2.48
CA VAL A 124 11.17 5.01 2.95
C VAL A 124 11.19 5.02 4.48
N GLU A 125 10.04 4.76 5.10
CA GLU A 125 9.90 4.68 6.57
C GLU A 125 10.42 3.35 7.11
N GLN A 126 10.27 2.27 6.35
CA GLN A 126 10.76 0.94 6.68
C GLN A 126 11.20 0.21 5.41
N SER A 127 12.39 -0.38 5.44
CA SER A 127 12.91 -1.23 4.37
C SER A 127 13.33 -2.59 4.97
N GLY A 128 12.45 -3.56 4.88
CA GLY A 128 12.69 -4.94 5.28
C GLY A 128 12.94 -5.86 4.08
N ASN A 129 13.23 -7.12 4.37
CA ASN A 129 13.38 -8.13 3.32
C ASN A 129 12.02 -8.59 2.75
N ASN A 130 10.97 -8.53 3.56
CA ASN A 130 9.64 -9.02 3.21
C ASN A 130 8.57 -7.93 3.26
N ARG A 131 8.81 -6.80 3.93
CA ARG A 131 7.90 -5.67 4.00
C ARG A 131 8.66 -4.36 3.86
N SER A 132 8.10 -3.44 3.07
CA SER A 132 8.55 -2.05 3.04
C SER A 132 7.37 -1.10 3.24
N THR A 133 7.65 0.04 3.84
CA THR A 133 6.68 1.10 4.07
C THR A 133 7.23 2.39 3.50
N ILE A 134 6.48 2.99 2.58
CA ILE A 134 6.76 4.31 2.04
C ILE A 134 5.82 5.29 2.72
N LYS A 135 6.38 6.36 3.24
CA LYS A 135 5.65 7.47 3.84
C LYS A 135 5.64 8.66 2.91
N ILE A 136 4.46 9.22 2.68
CA ILE A 136 4.23 10.40 1.86
C ILE A 136 3.53 11.43 2.74
N ASP A 137 4.23 12.48 3.09
CA ASP A 137 3.70 13.57 3.89
C ASP A 137 3.30 14.74 3.00
N GLY A 138 2.15 15.32 3.25
CA GLY A 138 1.68 16.59 2.72
C GLY A 138 1.35 17.56 3.84
N GLU A 139 0.80 18.74 3.52
CA GLU A 139 0.51 19.77 4.51
C GLU A 139 -0.44 19.30 5.63
N LYS A 140 -1.49 18.55 5.24
CA LYS A 140 -2.53 18.08 6.17
C LYS A 140 -2.83 16.60 6.03
N PHE A 141 -1.94 15.84 5.43
CA PHE A 141 -2.12 14.41 5.28
C PHE A 141 -0.81 13.65 5.39
N THR A 142 -0.92 12.40 5.77
CA THR A 142 0.13 11.40 5.63
C THR A 142 -0.46 10.17 4.97
N LEU A 143 0.18 9.70 3.90
CA LEU A 143 -0.10 8.39 3.31
C LEU A 143 1.02 7.42 3.65
N ARG A 144 0.66 6.18 3.94
CA ARG A 144 1.59 5.06 4.06
C ARG A 144 1.21 3.98 3.06
N LEU A 145 2.15 3.65 2.21
CA LEU A 145 2.06 2.54 1.26
C LEU A 145 2.80 1.35 1.85
N TYR A 146 2.08 0.27 2.13
CA TYR A 146 2.66 -0.97 2.65
C TYR A 146 2.75 -1.97 1.52
N ALA A 147 3.98 -2.38 1.21
CA ALA A 147 4.28 -3.39 0.21
C ALA A 147 4.86 -4.64 0.88
N TYR A 148 4.49 -5.80 0.36
CA TYR A 148 4.97 -7.09 0.85
C TYR A 148 5.59 -7.88 -0.30
N LYS A 149 6.78 -8.43 -0.06
CA LYS A 149 7.42 -9.35 -1.01
C LYS A 149 6.55 -10.60 -1.14
N GLY A 150 6.26 -11.00 -2.37
CA GLY A 150 5.38 -12.15 -2.62
C GLY A 150 3.89 -11.81 -2.65
N SER A 151 3.53 -10.52 -2.68
CA SER A 151 2.17 -10.05 -2.94
C SER A 151 2.17 -8.97 -4.01
N ASP A 152 1.11 -8.90 -4.82
CA ASP A 152 0.85 -7.79 -5.74
C ASP A 152 -0.05 -6.72 -5.11
N GLU A 153 -0.52 -6.94 -3.89
CA GLU A 153 -1.36 -6.01 -3.16
C GLU A 153 -0.52 -4.94 -2.47
N ILE A 154 -0.95 -3.69 -2.59
CA ILE A 154 -0.40 -2.54 -1.87
C ILE A 154 -1.49 -2.00 -0.95
N LYS A 155 -1.25 -2.04 0.36
CA LYS A 155 -2.15 -1.42 1.32
C LYS A 155 -1.82 0.07 1.44
N ILE A 156 -2.82 0.91 1.23
CA ILE A 156 -2.71 2.36 1.39
C ILE A 156 -3.46 2.76 2.67
N VAL A 157 -2.77 3.42 3.57
CA VAL A 157 -3.37 4.02 4.76
C VAL A 157 -3.25 5.53 4.64
N HIS A 158 -4.38 6.20 4.64
CA HIS A 158 -4.48 7.64 4.60
C HIS A 158 -4.83 8.20 5.98
N THR A 159 -4.01 9.11 6.47
CA THR A 159 -4.25 9.87 7.70
C THR A 159 -4.44 11.33 7.31
N LEU A 160 -5.60 11.89 7.62
CA LEU A 160 -5.90 13.30 7.41
C LEU A 160 -5.82 14.03 8.76
N LEU A 161 -5.09 15.15 8.79
CA LEU A 161 -5.07 16.05 9.93
C LEU A 161 -6.20 17.08 9.79
N VAL A 162 -7.15 17.00 10.68
CA VAL A 162 -8.27 17.93 10.75
C VAL A 162 -8.01 18.92 11.89
N ASP A 163 -7.67 20.14 11.54
CA ASP A 163 -7.28 21.21 12.47
C ASP A 163 -8.31 22.35 12.58
N LYS A 164 -9.45 22.21 11.89
CA LYS A 164 -10.52 23.22 11.85
C LYS A 164 -11.88 22.57 12.06
N ASP A 165 -12.84 23.39 12.49
CA ASP A 165 -14.23 22.96 12.56
C ASP A 165 -14.74 22.51 11.17
N LEU A 166 -15.06 21.24 11.06
CA LEU A 166 -15.58 20.64 9.84
C LEU A 166 -17.00 21.15 9.50
N ASN A 167 -17.75 21.65 10.45
CA ASN A 167 -19.10 22.16 10.22
C ASN A 167 -19.11 23.47 9.45
N ALA A 168 -18.12 24.34 9.67
CA ALA A 168 -18.00 25.62 8.99
C ALA A 168 -17.31 25.55 7.61
N ASN A 169 -16.34 24.64 7.46
CA ASN A 169 -15.52 24.51 6.25
C ASN A 169 -15.33 23.02 5.85
N GLY A 170 -16.40 22.25 5.92
CA GLY A 170 -16.41 20.81 5.89
C GLY A 170 -15.66 20.16 4.71
N LEU A 171 -15.08 19.02 5.00
CA LEU A 171 -14.54 18.11 3.98
C LEU A 171 -15.73 17.49 3.22
N LYS A 172 -16.02 18.03 2.03
CA LYS A 172 -17.13 17.54 1.17
C LYS A 172 -16.75 16.29 0.38
N SER A 173 -15.48 16.18 0.02
CA SER A 173 -14.97 15.02 -0.71
C SER A 173 -13.51 14.78 -0.39
N LEU A 174 -13.13 13.49 -0.32
CA LEU A 174 -11.77 13.03 -0.17
C LEU A 174 -11.63 11.73 -0.96
N GLY A 175 -10.63 11.64 -1.81
CA GLY A 175 -10.44 10.43 -2.62
C GLY A 175 -9.06 10.32 -3.23
N LEU A 176 -8.71 9.08 -3.56
CA LEU A 176 -7.62 8.75 -4.45
C LEU A 176 -8.17 8.66 -5.86
N ARG A 177 -7.61 9.44 -6.77
CA ARG A 177 -7.91 9.34 -8.20
C ARG A 177 -6.79 8.62 -8.93
N THR A 178 -7.17 7.85 -9.91
CA THR A 178 -6.21 7.12 -10.76
C THR A 178 -6.64 7.18 -12.22
N ALA A 179 -5.66 7.30 -13.10
CA ALA A 179 -5.86 7.18 -14.54
C ALA A 179 -5.57 5.73 -14.96
N VAL A 180 -6.57 5.04 -15.47
CA VAL A 180 -6.44 3.68 -15.99
C VAL A 180 -6.45 3.71 -17.53
N PRO A 181 -5.31 3.45 -18.20
CA PRO A 181 -5.26 3.45 -19.66
C PRO A 181 -5.96 2.21 -20.21
N MET A 182 -7.18 2.38 -20.68
CA MET A 182 -7.94 1.34 -21.36
C MET A 182 -7.64 1.36 -22.85
N ARG A 183 -7.14 0.24 -23.38
CA ARG A 183 -6.64 0.13 -24.77
C ARG A 183 -7.59 -0.58 -25.72
N THR A 184 -8.66 -1.16 -25.19
CA THR A 184 -9.70 -1.82 -26.00
C THR A 184 -10.67 -0.80 -26.58
N ALA A 185 -11.44 -1.20 -27.61
CA ALA A 185 -12.53 -0.39 -28.14
C ALA A 185 -13.52 -0.02 -27.02
N ASP A 186 -14.13 1.16 -27.09
CA ASP A 186 -14.93 1.73 -26.01
C ASP A 186 -16.06 0.82 -25.53
N TYR A 187 -16.73 0.12 -26.47
CA TYR A 187 -17.80 -0.80 -26.18
C TYR A 187 -17.37 -2.08 -25.44
N LEU A 188 -16.05 -2.38 -25.41
CA LEU A 188 -15.47 -3.50 -24.67
C LEU A 188 -14.92 -3.09 -23.31
N ARG A 189 -14.89 -1.79 -23.00
CA ARG A 189 -14.37 -1.30 -21.73
C ARG A 189 -15.38 -1.49 -20.64
N LYS A 190 -15.01 -2.25 -19.62
CA LYS A 190 -15.86 -2.56 -18.46
C LYS A 190 -15.12 -2.28 -17.17
N ILE A 191 -15.85 -1.78 -16.17
CA ILE A 191 -15.36 -1.61 -14.80
C ILE A 191 -16.19 -2.53 -13.93
N ALA A 192 -15.53 -3.34 -13.11
CA ALA A 192 -16.16 -4.20 -12.12
C ALA A 192 -15.92 -3.65 -10.71
N PHE A 193 -16.98 -3.64 -9.90
CA PHE A 193 -16.93 -3.32 -8.47
C PHE A 193 -16.97 -4.57 -7.60
N ALA A 194 -16.67 -4.39 -6.31
CA ALA A 194 -16.49 -5.47 -5.35
C ALA A 194 -17.66 -6.49 -5.24
N LYS A 195 -18.86 -6.15 -5.70
CA LYS A 195 -20.02 -7.06 -5.74
C LYS A 195 -20.20 -7.83 -7.06
N GLY A 196 -19.22 -7.75 -7.96
CA GLY A 196 -19.29 -8.48 -9.24
C GLY A 196 -20.15 -7.80 -10.33
N GLU A 197 -20.75 -6.66 -10.06
CA GLU A 197 -21.47 -5.88 -11.06
C GLU A 197 -20.48 -5.28 -12.06
N GLN A 198 -20.79 -5.38 -13.35
CA GLN A 198 -19.97 -4.85 -14.43
C GLN A 198 -20.72 -3.70 -15.13
N TYR A 199 -20.02 -2.60 -15.33
CA TYR A 199 -20.56 -1.41 -15.97
C TYR A 199 -19.72 -1.02 -17.19
N SER A 200 -20.35 -0.50 -18.25
CA SER A 200 -19.59 0.08 -19.35
C SER A 200 -19.01 1.42 -18.95
N VAL A 201 -17.82 1.75 -19.46
CA VAL A 201 -17.08 2.97 -19.06
C VAL A 201 -17.82 4.27 -19.37
N ASN A 202 -18.72 4.26 -20.34
CA ASN A 202 -19.47 5.45 -20.73
C ASN A 202 -20.65 5.76 -19.79
N SER A 203 -20.85 4.99 -18.72
CA SER A 203 -22.07 5.07 -17.91
C SER A 203 -21.83 5.10 -16.41
N LEU A 204 -20.59 5.42 -15.93
CA LEU A 204 -20.30 5.19 -14.54
C LEU A 204 -19.88 6.41 -13.75
N LEU A 205 -20.64 6.72 -12.70
CA LEU A 205 -20.26 7.54 -11.58
C LEU A 205 -20.36 6.73 -10.30
N CYS A 206 -19.22 6.45 -9.66
CA CYS A 206 -19.20 5.75 -8.38
C CYS A 206 -19.04 6.68 -7.21
N SER A 207 -19.75 6.35 -6.17
CA SER A 207 -19.64 6.93 -4.86
C SER A 207 -19.47 5.84 -3.81
N PHE A 208 -19.15 6.24 -2.56
CA PHE A 208 -18.74 5.36 -1.46
C PHE A 208 -19.80 4.36 -0.94
N SER A 209 -21.02 4.39 -1.44
CA SER A 209 -22.06 3.43 -1.06
C SER A 209 -22.81 2.90 -2.28
N ASP A 210 -23.33 1.70 -2.18
CA ASP A 210 -24.14 1.04 -3.23
C ASP A 210 -25.34 1.87 -3.68
N SER A 211 -25.91 2.69 -2.78
CA SER A 211 -27.02 3.60 -3.06
C SER A 211 -26.62 4.82 -3.88
N GLN A 212 -25.34 5.05 -4.11
CA GLN A 212 -24.79 6.20 -4.80
C GLN A 212 -24.16 5.86 -6.16
N ILE A 213 -24.28 4.62 -6.62
CA ILE A 213 -23.90 4.26 -7.98
C ILE A 213 -24.96 4.82 -8.92
N LYS A 214 -24.56 5.81 -9.72
CA LYS A 214 -25.42 6.36 -10.77
C LYS A 214 -24.90 5.88 -12.13
N THR A 215 -25.76 5.18 -12.87
CA THR A 215 -25.51 4.88 -14.28
C THR A 215 -26.08 6.02 -15.12
N GLY A 216 -25.27 6.59 -15.95
CA GLY A 216 -25.65 7.65 -16.87
C GLY A 216 -24.53 7.88 -17.89
N ASN A 217 -24.81 8.54 -18.99
CA ASN A 217 -23.77 8.91 -19.95
C ASN A 217 -22.76 9.81 -19.22
N ALA A 218 -21.57 9.30 -18.97
CA ALA A 218 -20.47 10.12 -18.52
C ALA A 218 -20.13 11.07 -19.68
N THR A 219 -20.47 12.33 -19.55
CA THR A 219 -19.90 13.38 -20.40
C THR A 219 -18.41 13.45 -20.11
N PRO A 220 -17.55 13.48 -21.14
CA PRO A 220 -16.10 13.53 -21.01
C PRO A 220 -15.62 14.75 -20.23
#